data_9c09b55b81dbc8ee7b9210f52c37c0a9
#
_entry.id   9c09b55b81dbc8ee7b9210f52c37c0a9
#
_cell.length_a   1.000
_cell.length_b   1.000
_cell.length_c   1.000
_cell.angle_alpha   90.00
_cell.angle_beta   90.00
_cell.angle_gamma   90.00
#
_symmetry.space_group_name_H-M   'P 1'
#
loop_
_entity.id
_entity.type
_entity.pdbx_description
1 polymer ?
#
loop_
_entity_poly.entity_id
_entity_poly.type
_entity_poly.pdbx_seq_one_letter_code
_entity_poly.pdbx_strand_id
1 'polypeptide(L)'
;MAASAPQTVGFAISGPIARADLPGLCVRVCALLERTAAGVALCDVSGIVSDAVTVDALARLQLAARRHGCQVRLRRASNELLDLLAFMGLRDVLPD
;
A
#
# COMPACT_ATOMS: atom_id res chain seq x y z
N MET A 1 16.46 20.37 -20.01
CA MET A 1 16.55 19.67 -18.71
C MET A 1 15.74 18.40 -18.80
N ALA A 2 16.32 17.28 -18.41
CA ALA A 2 15.59 16.02 -18.43
C ALA A 2 14.52 16.03 -17.35
N ALA A 3 13.34 15.51 -17.67
CA ALA A 3 12.31 15.28 -16.67
C ALA A 3 12.83 14.22 -15.69
N SER A 4 12.70 14.47 -14.41
CA SER A 4 13.05 13.47 -13.41
C SER A 4 12.04 12.33 -13.48
N ALA A 5 12.51 11.10 -13.40
CA ALA A 5 11.62 9.97 -13.19
C ALA A 5 10.88 10.16 -11.85
N PRO A 6 9.63 9.69 -11.72
CA PRO A 6 8.94 9.73 -10.44
C PRO A 6 9.79 9.03 -9.38
N GLN A 7 9.94 9.67 -8.24
CA GLN A 7 10.65 9.03 -7.13
C GLN A 7 9.84 7.87 -6.60
N THR A 8 10.55 6.83 -6.20
CA THR A 8 9.96 5.65 -5.60
C THR A 8 10.38 5.59 -4.14
N VAL A 9 9.43 5.37 -3.27
CA VAL A 9 9.67 5.14 -1.85
C VAL A 9 9.22 3.73 -1.50
N GLY A 10 9.89 3.11 -0.54
CA GLY A 10 9.55 1.78 -0.08
C GLY A 10 9.24 1.75 1.40
N PHE A 11 8.30 0.91 1.79
CA PHE A 11 8.00 0.62 3.18
C PHE A 11 7.46 -0.80 3.30
N ALA A 12 7.45 -1.33 4.51
CA ALA A 12 6.95 -2.67 4.77
C ALA A 12 5.84 -2.62 5.81
N ILE A 13 4.86 -3.48 5.64
CA ILE A 13 3.81 -3.70 6.63
C ILE A 13 3.89 -5.16 7.05
N SER A 14 3.82 -5.43 8.35
CA SER A 14 3.94 -6.79 8.86
C SER A 14 2.94 -7.06 9.97
N GLY A 15 2.78 -8.35 10.27
CA GLY A 15 1.94 -8.86 11.34
C GLY A 15 0.47 -8.79 11.04
N PRO A 16 -0.37 -9.22 11.98
CA PRO A 16 -1.79 -8.97 11.86
C PRO A 16 -2.07 -7.48 12.05
N ILE A 17 -3.02 -6.95 11.28
CA ILE A 17 -3.45 -5.56 11.39
C ILE A 17 -4.82 -5.55 12.05
N ALA A 18 -4.94 -4.84 13.17
CA ALA A 18 -6.23 -4.61 13.80
C ALA A 18 -6.90 -3.37 13.20
N ARG A 19 -8.22 -3.35 13.19
CA ARG A 19 -8.95 -2.18 12.67
C ARG A 19 -8.60 -0.90 13.41
N ALA A 20 -8.30 -0.99 14.70
CA ALA A 20 -7.89 0.16 15.51
C ALA A 20 -6.56 0.75 15.06
N ASP A 21 -5.72 -0.02 14.36
CA ASP A 21 -4.42 0.45 13.87
C ASP A 21 -4.51 1.23 12.56
N LEU A 22 -5.63 1.14 11.84
CA LEU A 22 -5.76 1.72 10.51
C LEU A 22 -5.54 3.24 10.45
N PRO A 23 -6.14 4.05 11.36
CA PRO A 23 -5.91 5.49 11.30
C PRO A 23 -4.44 5.86 11.48
N GLY A 24 -3.76 5.24 12.44
CA GLY A 24 -2.33 5.50 12.68
C GLY A 24 -1.46 5.07 11.53
N LEU A 25 -1.76 3.92 10.92
CA LEU A 25 -1.03 3.44 9.75
C LEU A 25 -1.17 4.42 8.58
N CYS A 26 -2.38 4.86 8.28
CA CYS A 26 -2.63 5.83 7.21
C CYS A 26 -1.90 7.15 7.47
N VAL A 27 -1.90 7.64 8.69
CA VAL A 27 -1.19 8.88 9.05
C VAL A 27 0.31 8.74 8.80
N ARG A 28 0.91 7.62 9.21
CA ARG A 28 2.35 7.39 9.03
C ARG A 28 2.74 7.30 7.56
N VAL A 29 1.94 6.58 6.77
CA VAL A 29 2.22 6.46 5.33
C VAL A 29 2.03 7.80 4.63
N CYS A 30 0.97 8.54 4.93
CA CYS A 30 0.76 9.87 4.35
C CYS A 30 1.91 10.82 4.69
N ALA A 31 2.40 10.80 5.93
CA ALA A 31 3.56 11.62 6.32
C ALA A 31 4.80 11.26 5.51
N LEU A 32 5.03 9.98 5.26
CA LEU A 32 6.13 9.52 4.43
C LEU A 32 5.99 10.05 2.99
N LEU A 33 4.80 9.94 2.41
CA LEU A 33 4.54 10.39 1.04
C LEU A 33 4.70 11.90 0.90
N GLU A 34 4.24 12.66 1.89
CA GLU A 34 4.39 14.12 1.89
C GLU A 34 5.86 14.54 1.91
N ARG A 35 6.70 13.83 2.66
CA ARG A 35 8.12 14.16 2.77
C ARG A 35 8.92 13.78 1.54
N THR A 36 8.51 12.75 0.82
CA THR A 36 9.31 12.20 -0.27
C THR A 36 8.84 12.65 -1.65
N ALA A 37 7.64 13.21 -1.76
CA ALA A 37 7.04 13.58 -3.04
C ALA A 37 7.11 12.42 -4.06
N ALA A 38 6.95 11.19 -3.59
CA ALA A 38 7.09 10.00 -4.43
C ALA A 38 5.87 9.83 -5.33
N GLY A 39 6.12 9.38 -6.56
CA GLY A 39 5.04 8.98 -7.48
C GLY A 39 4.59 7.54 -7.29
N VAL A 40 5.47 6.70 -6.75
CA VAL A 40 5.19 5.28 -6.51
C VAL A 40 5.67 4.92 -5.11
N ALA A 41 4.83 4.22 -4.36
CA ALA A 41 5.16 3.66 -3.06
C ALA A 41 5.13 2.14 -3.15
N LEU A 42 6.28 1.51 -2.97
CA LEU A 42 6.40 0.05 -2.95
C LEU A 42 6.15 -0.44 -1.54
N CYS A 43 5.07 -1.20 -1.35
CA CYS A 43 4.68 -1.75 -0.07
C CYS A 43 5.04 -3.23 0.00
N ASP A 44 6.02 -3.58 0.81
CA ASP A 44 6.40 -4.98 1.03
C ASP A 44 5.40 -5.61 1.99
N VAL A 45 4.69 -6.61 1.51
CA VAL A 45 3.64 -7.30 2.27
C VAL A 45 4.02 -8.75 2.57
N SER A 46 5.31 -9.08 2.52
CA SER A 46 5.76 -10.46 2.75
C SER A 46 5.50 -10.94 4.19
N GLY A 47 5.46 -10.02 5.16
CA GLY A 47 5.22 -10.35 6.56
C GLY A 47 3.78 -10.19 7.04
N ILE A 48 2.84 -10.02 6.12
CA ILE A 48 1.45 -9.67 6.45
C ILE A 48 0.59 -10.93 6.56
N VAL A 49 -0.46 -10.86 7.37
CA VAL A 49 -1.48 -11.91 7.43
C VAL A 49 -2.53 -11.61 6.35
N SER A 50 -2.86 -12.62 5.53
CA SER A 50 -3.78 -12.46 4.41
C SER A 50 -5.23 -12.61 4.90
N ASP A 51 -5.81 -11.51 5.38
CA ASP A 51 -7.20 -11.47 5.85
C ASP A 51 -7.92 -10.22 5.32
N ALA A 52 -9.22 -10.15 5.56
CA ALA A 52 -10.05 -9.06 5.05
C ALA A 52 -9.66 -7.70 5.65
N VAL A 53 -9.23 -7.66 6.90
CA VAL A 53 -8.79 -6.41 7.54
C VAL A 53 -7.53 -5.88 6.86
N THR A 54 -6.60 -6.78 6.53
CA THR A 54 -5.39 -6.43 5.78
C THR A 54 -5.72 -5.85 4.41
N VAL A 55 -6.62 -6.49 3.67
CA VAL A 55 -7.05 -5.99 2.35
C VAL A 55 -7.70 -4.61 2.48
N ASP A 56 -8.56 -4.42 3.48
CA ASP A 56 -9.18 -3.13 3.76
C ASP A 56 -8.11 -2.07 4.05
N ALA A 57 -7.11 -2.41 4.86
CA ALA A 57 -6.01 -1.51 5.16
C ALA A 57 -5.26 -1.09 3.89
N LEU A 58 -4.91 -2.04 3.03
CA LEU A 58 -4.21 -1.77 1.79
C LEU A 58 -5.03 -0.90 0.84
N ALA A 59 -6.34 -1.14 0.74
CA ALA A 59 -7.22 -0.32 -0.07
C ALA A 59 -7.30 1.12 0.44
N ARG A 60 -7.36 1.31 1.75
CA ARG A 60 -7.36 2.65 2.37
C ARG A 60 -6.04 3.37 2.13
N LEU A 61 -4.91 2.65 2.20
CA LEU A 61 -3.60 3.22 1.89
C LEU A 61 -3.54 3.69 0.44
N GLN A 62 -4.08 2.91 -0.49
CA GLN A 62 -4.11 3.31 -1.90
C GLN A 62 -4.93 4.57 -2.11
N LEU A 63 -6.10 4.67 -1.48
CA LEU A 63 -6.92 5.89 -1.56
C LEU A 63 -6.17 7.10 -1.01
N ALA A 64 -5.53 6.95 0.13
CA ALA A 64 -4.74 8.02 0.74
C ALA A 64 -3.57 8.42 -0.16
N ALA A 65 -2.86 7.44 -0.73
CA ALA A 65 -1.73 7.69 -1.62
C ALA A 65 -2.15 8.48 -2.86
N ARG A 66 -3.29 8.14 -3.45
CA ARG A 66 -3.79 8.83 -4.64
C ARG A 66 -4.08 10.31 -4.36
N ARG A 67 -4.48 10.66 -3.15
CA ARG A 67 -4.68 12.05 -2.75
C ARG A 67 -3.38 12.84 -2.77
N HIS A 68 -2.25 12.16 -2.65
CA HIS A 68 -0.91 12.76 -2.71
C HIS A 68 -0.24 12.57 -4.07
N GLY A 69 -0.99 12.14 -5.08
CA GLY A 69 -0.44 11.90 -6.41
C GLY A 69 0.47 10.68 -6.47
N CYS A 70 0.31 9.74 -5.55
CA CYS A 70 1.15 8.56 -5.45
C CYS A 70 0.32 7.29 -5.66
N GLN A 71 0.95 6.25 -6.20
CA GLN A 71 0.34 4.93 -6.35
C GLN A 71 1.08 3.93 -5.48
N VAL A 72 0.34 3.20 -4.65
CA VAL A 72 0.89 2.07 -3.89
C VAL A 72 0.96 0.85 -4.80
N ARG A 73 2.11 0.19 -4.80
CA ARG A 73 2.31 -1.10 -5.48
C ARG A 73 2.77 -2.12 -4.45
N LEU A 74 2.20 -3.32 -4.51
CA LEU A 74 2.56 -4.38 -3.58
C LEU A 74 3.82 -5.08 -4.04
N ARG A 75 4.65 -5.49 -3.08
CA ARG A 75 5.85 -6.28 -3.32
C ARG A 75 5.80 -7.53 -2.45
N ARG A 76 6.19 -8.65 -3.02
CA ARG A 76 6.26 -9.95 -2.33
C ARG A 76 4.91 -10.39 -1.77
N ALA A 77 3.84 -10.07 -2.48
CA ALA A 77 2.51 -10.52 -2.10
C ALA A 77 2.44 -12.05 -2.24
N SER A 78 1.90 -12.72 -1.22
CA SER A 78 1.66 -14.15 -1.27
C SER A 78 0.53 -14.48 -2.23
N ASN A 79 0.49 -15.72 -2.71
CA ASN A 79 -0.63 -16.18 -3.53
C ASN A 79 -1.95 -16.07 -2.77
N GLU A 80 -1.95 -16.31 -1.46
CA GLU A 80 -3.15 -16.15 -0.63
C GLU A 80 -3.65 -14.72 -0.66
N LEU A 81 -2.75 -13.76 -0.54
CA LEU A 81 -3.13 -12.34 -0.59
C LEU A 81 -3.65 -11.96 -1.98
N LEU A 82 -2.96 -12.40 -3.03
CA LEU A 82 -3.40 -12.12 -4.41
C LEU A 82 -4.77 -12.72 -4.70
N ASP A 83 -5.01 -13.94 -4.24
CA ASP A 83 -6.31 -14.61 -4.40
C ASP A 83 -7.41 -13.86 -3.65
N LEU A 84 -7.11 -13.38 -2.45
CA LEU A 84 -8.07 -12.62 -1.66
C LEU A 84 -8.39 -11.27 -2.33
N LEU A 85 -7.38 -10.59 -2.86
CA LEU A 85 -7.58 -9.36 -3.62
C LEU A 85 -8.46 -9.60 -4.85
N ALA A 86 -8.23 -10.69 -5.57
CA ALA A 86 -9.04 -11.06 -6.72
C ALA A 86 -10.48 -11.35 -6.32
N PHE A 87 -10.66 -12.09 -5.23
CA PHE A 87 -11.98 -12.43 -4.70
C PHE A 87 -12.77 -11.17 -4.33
N MET A 88 -12.10 -10.17 -3.77
CA MET A 88 -12.72 -8.91 -3.36
C MET A 88 -12.78 -7.87 -4.50
N GLY A 89 -12.32 -8.22 -5.71
CA GLY A 89 -12.37 -7.33 -6.86
C GLY A 89 -11.35 -6.19 -6.81
N LEU A 90 -10.24 -6.36 -6.09
CA LEU A 90 -9.29 -5.28 -5.83
C LEU A 90 -7.93 -5.45 -6.53
N ARG A 91 -7.78 -6.44 -7.42
CA ARG A 91 -6.50 -6.67 -8.13
C ARG A 91 -6.05 -5.45 -8.92
N ASP A 92 -6.98 -4.76 -9.57
CA ASP A 92 -6.66 -3.57 -10.36
C ASP A 92 -6.39 -2.34 -9.50
N VAL A 93 -6.91 -2.33 -8.27
CA VAL A 93 -6.73 -1.23 -7.33
C VAL A 93 -5.35 -1.31 -6.67
N LEU A 94 -4.86 -2.52 -6.42
CA LEU A 94 -3.62 -2.80 -5.71
C LEU A 94 -2.69 -3.66 -6.57
N PRO A 95 -2.07 -3.08 -7.61
CA PRO A 95 -1.16 -3.84 -8.46
C PRO A 95 0.12 -4.23 -7.72
N ASP A 96 0.68 -5.33 -8.12
CA ASP A 96 1.99 -5.78 -7.64
C ASP A 96 3.10 -5.57 -8.68
#